data_907bf559962c3f0d46496749ce1c1902
#
_entry.id   907bf559962c3f0d46496749ce1c1902
#
_cell.length_a   1.000
_cell.length_b   1.000
_cell.length_c   1.000
_cell.angle_alpha   90.00
_cell.angle_beta   90.00
_cell.angle_gamma   90.00
#
_symmetry.space_group_name_H-M   'P 1'
#
loop_
_entity.id
_entity.type
_entity.pdbx_description
1 polymer ?
#
loop_
_entity_poly.entity_id
_entity_poly.type
_entity_poly.pdbx_seq_one_letter_code
_entity_poly.pdbx_strand_id
1 'polypeptide(L)'
;FFIAQDRSTLFATGDGDPDASLGGHTIQFTENDILGASDRFFLSNEYMLERVYVYLSYEPEFMFDTQSIEVQIAEDDNGKPGIPVSSNILELDYDNFEGKWYSFSLLENCLKTEPSSFYWLTVLPMEDTNAKWIYSEENSFIFSTTADGGETWEDYSIGQAGSAAVTGEQIYIPPFDGGDVNGDFIVNILDAVQLVQYVLGNISFDDDQIAAGDLNQDGGINILDVVAMMNIILFNGNDLVTEFLYEDLNVSSPSFEQLVGPPVYQGMITGYYFGKAG
;
A
#
# COMPACT_ATOMS: atom_id res chain seq x y z
N PHE A 1 11.60 13.37 7.54
CA PHE A 1 11.39 12.10 6.82
C PHE A 1 10.30 12.37 5.79
N PHE A 2 10.65 12.58 4.54
CA PHE A 2 9.64 12.61 3.48
C PHE A 2 9.16 11.17 3.31
N ILE A 3 7.91 10.90 3.69
CA ILE A 3 7.17 9.84 3.03
C ILE A 3 7.05 10.36 1.61
N ALA A 4 7.90 9.90 0.71
CA ALA A 4 7.78 10.26 -0.68
C ALA A 4 6.33 9.99 -1.07
N GLN A 5 5.65 10.95 -1.70
CA GLN A 5 4.40 10.71 -2.40
C GLN A 5 4.73 9.73 -3.55
N ASP A 6 5.08 8.53 -3.16
CA ASP A 6 5.26 7.43 -4.09
C ASP A 6 3.87 6.90 -4.44
N ARG A 7 3.76 6.29 -5.59
CA ARG A 7 2.51 5.71 -6.14
C ARG A 7 1.85 4.70 -5.20
N SER A 8 2.48 4.39 -4.07
CA SER A 8 2.06 3.42 -3.08
C SER A 8 1.41 4.00 -1.82
N THR A 9 1.35 5.33 -1.64
CA THR A 9 0.67 5.90 -0.46
C THR A 9 -0.84 5.91 -0.67
N LEU A 10 -1.56 5.13 0.13
CA LEU A 10 -3.02 4.96 0.05
C LEU A 10 -3.76 5.90 0.99
N PHE A 11 -3.16 6.19 2.13
CA PHE A 11 -3.66 7.08 3.15
C PHE A 11 -2.49 7.79 3.83
N ALA A 12 -2.60 9.08 4.03
CA ALA A 12 -1.67 9.87 4.83
C ALA A 12 -2.41 11.04 5.47
N THR A 13 -2.02 11.39 6.68
CA THR A 13 -2.60 12.50 7.45
C THR A 13 -1.75 13.78 7.41
N GLY A 14 -0.73 13.85 6.55
CA GLY A 14 0.14 15.02 6.38
C GLY A 14 1.41 14.72 5.60
N ASP A 15 2.09 15.80 5.17
CA ASP A 15 3.25 15.78 4.26
C ASP A 15 4.57 16.05 5.00
N GLY A 16 4.97 15.28 5.96
CA GLY A 16 6.27 15.48 6.60
C GLY A 16 6.30 15.11 8.07
N ASP A 17 7.30 15.63 8.79
CA ASP A 17 7.40 15.43 10.23
C ASP A 17 6.42 16.37 10.94
N PRO A 18 5.49 15.83 11.74
CA PRO A 18 4.52 16.64 12.47
C PRO A 18 5.20 17.48 13.54
N ASP A 19 4.64 18.65 13.81
CA ASP A 19 5.08 19.47 14.94
C ASP A 19 4.52 18.91 16.25
N ALA A 20 5.38 18.39 17.11
CA ALA A 20 5.00 17.86 18.42
C ALA A 20 4.27 18.88 19.31
N SER A 21 4.39 20.20 19.04
CA SER A 21 3.67 21.24 19.75
C SER A 21 2.17 21.25 19.47
N LEU A 22 1.70 20.57 18.42
CA LEU A 22 0.28 20.40 18.10
C LEU A 22 -0.46 19.54 19.13
N GLY A 23 0.27 18.79 19.97
CA GLY A 23 -0.31 17.80 20.86
C GLY A 23 -0.58 16.46 20.15
N GLY A 24 -1.44 15.64 20.74
CA GLY A 24 -1.74 14.31 20.17
C GLY A 24 -2.85 13.60 20.95
N HIS A 25 -3.34 12.51 20.38
CA HIS A 25 -4.17 11.58 21.10
C HIS A 25 -3.37 10.93 22.24
N THR A 26 -3.92 10.93 23.45
CA THR A 26 -3.30 10.24 24.57
C THR A 26 -3.43 8.74 24.38
N ILE A 27 -2.31 8.03 24.42
CA ILE A 27 -2.22 6.56 24.35
C ILE A 27 -1.63 6.11 25.67
N GLN A 28 -2.50 5.69 26.58
CA GLN A 28 -2.10 5.49 27.97
C GLN A 28 -2.78 4.27 28.60
N PHE A 29 -2.01 3.48 29.32
CA PHE A 29 -2.49 2.41 30.16
C PHE A 29 -2.36 2.79 31.63
N THR A 30 -3.45 2.79 32.36
CA THR A 30 -3.52 2.99 33.80
C THR A 30 -4.41 1.94 34.45
N GLU A 31 -4.43 1.88 35.79
CA GLU A 31 -5.34 0.98 36.52
C GLU A 31 -6.83 1.25 36.26
N ASN A 32 -7.20 2.48 35.84
CA ASN A 32 -8.58 2.91 35.67
C ASN A 32 -8.99 3.11 34.22
N ASP A 33 -8.05 3.52 33.37
CA ASP A 33 -8.33 3.91 31.98
C ASP A 33 -7.27 3.31 31.04
N ILE A 34 -7.73 2.78 29.91
CA ILE A 34 -6.90 2.27 28.82
C ILE A 34 -7.22 3.13 27.58
N LEU A 35 -6.54 4.29 27.49
CA LEU A 35 -6.84 5.30 26.47
C LEU A 35 -6.18 4.97 25.15
N GLY A 36 -6.96 4.93 24.08
CA GLY A 36 -6.51 4.75 22.71
C GLY A 36 -7.26 5.61 21.71
N ALA A 37 -6.82 5.63 20.49
CA ALA A 37 -7.43 6.36 19.41
C ALA A 37 -7.37 5.59 18.07
N SER A 38 -8.29 5.95 17.18
CA SER A 38 -8.38 5.33 15.86
C SER A 38 -8.82 6.36 14.83
N ASP A 39 -8.15 6.38 13.68
CA ASP A 39 -8.43 7.26 12.56
C ASP A 39 -9.02 6.48 11.39
N ARG A 40 -10.09 7.01 10.79
CA ARG A 40 -10.83 6.37 9.72
C ARG A 40 -10.30 6.81 8.36
N PHE A 41 -10.07 5.84 7.47
CA PHE A 41 -9.69 6.11 6.09
C PHE A 41 -10.52 5.29 5.09
N PHE A 42 -10.57 5.75 3.85
CA PHE A 42 -11.36 5.14 2.78
C PHE A 42 -10.46 4.65 1.66
N LEU A 43 -10.71 3.44 1.18
CA LEU A 43 -10.03 2.86 0.04
C LEU A 43 -11.04 2.58 -1.08
N SER A 44 -10.82 3.21 -2.23
CA SER A 44 -11.74 3.13 -3.38
C SER A 44 -11.64 1.82 -4.16
N ASN A 45 -10.48 1.19 -4.12
CA ASN A 45 -10.18 -0.04 -4.85
C ASN A 45 -9.68 -1.12 -3.89
N GLU A 46 -9.47 -2.32 -4.41
CA GLU A 46 -8.78 -3.39 -3.69
C GLU A 46 -7.27 -3.12 -3.69
N TYR A 47 -6.65 -3.25 -2.52
CA TYR A 47 -5.22 -3.04 -2.33
C TYR A 47 -4.59 -4.18 -1.54
N MET A 48 -3.32 -4.48 -1.85
CA MET A 48 -2.45 -5.23 -0.97
C MET A 48 -1.72 -4.23 -0.09
N LEU A 49 -1.99 -4.22 1.21
CA LEU A 49 -1.32 -3.32 2.13
C LEU A 49 0.11 -3.78 2.41
N GLU A 50 1.05 -2.85 2.42
CA GLU A 50 2.48 -3.15 2.55
C GLU A 50 3.07 -2.69 3.88
N ARG A 51 2.75 -1.47 4.30
CA ARG A 51 3.36 -0.88 5.49
C ARG A 51 2.47 0.17 6.14
N VAL A 52 2.58 0.23 7.46
CA VAL A 52 1.97 1.29 8.28
C VAL A 52 3.07 2.13 8.91
N TYR A 53 2.82 3.43 8.97
CA TYR A 53 3.64 4.42 9.66
C TYR A 53 2.78 5.18 10.66
N VAL A 54 3.30 5.42 11.86
CA VAL A 54 2.66 6.26 12.89
C VAL A 54 3.72 7.15 13.55
N TYR A 55 3.37 8.39 13.86
CA TYR A 55 4.28 9.33 14.51
C TYR A 55 3.93 9.46 15.99
N LEU A 56 4.81 8.98 16.84
CA LEU A 56 4.56 8.81 18.26
C LEU A 56 5.64 9.52 19.07
N SER A 57 5.24 10.12 20.18
CA SER A 57 6.14 10.58 21.22
C SER A 57 5.96 9.73 22.48
N TYR A 58 7.03 9.61 23.22
CA TYR A 58 7.07 8.93 24.49
C TYR A 58 6.93 9.96 25.64
N GLU A 59 6.05 9.69 26.59
CA GLU A 59 5.85 10.52 27.80
C GLU A 59 6.07 9.66 29.06
N PRO A 60 7.34 9.43 29.48
CA PRO A 60 7.59 8.55 30.62
C PRO A 60 7.26 9.21 31.94
N GLU A 61 6.60 8.49 32.80
CA GLU A 61 6.55 8.82 34.25
C GLU A 61 7.84 8.41 34.96
N PHE A 62 8.51 7.37 34.45
CA PHE A 62 9.79 6.85 34.97
C PHE A 62 10.78 6.59 33.82
N MET A 63 12.01 7.04 33.97
CA MET A 63 13.03 7.16 32.91
C MET A 63 13.63 5.85 32.36
N PHE A 64 13.10 4.66 32.61
CA PHE A 64 13.79 3.40 32.24
C PHE A 64 12.90 2.25 31.79
N ASP A 65 11.62 2.46 31.57
CA ASP A 65 10.74 1.37 31.16
C ASP A 65 10.53 1.36 29.64
N THR A 66 10.73 0.20 29.02
CA THR A 66 10.36 -0.04 27.63
C THR A 66 8.85 0.01 27.54
N GLN A 67 8.33 0.93 26.75
CA GLN A 67 6.91 1.01 26.48
C GLN A 67 6.58 0.38 25.13
N SER A 68 5.41 -0.21 25.06
CA SER A 68 4.94 -0.81 23.83
C SER A 68 3.53 -0.35 23.53
N ILE A 69 3.24 -0.23 22.26
CA ILE A 69 1.90 0.04 21.74
C ILE A 69 1.48 -1.04 20.77
N GLU A 70 0.18 -1.23 20.66
CA GLU A 70 -0.42 -2.03 19.63
C GLU A 70 -0.97 -1.13 18.54
N VAL A 71 -0.60 -1.38 17.29
CA VAL A 71 -1.13 -0.70 16.11
C VAL A 71 -1.89 -1.70 15.27
N GLN A 72 -3.15 -1.37 14.99
CA GLN A 72 -4.07 -2.25 14.28
C GLN A 72 -4.62 -1.58 13.02
N ILE A 73 -4.90 -2.40 12.00
CA ILE A 73 -5.86 -2.06 10.94
C ILE A 73 -7.13 -2.84 11.25
N ALA A 74 -8.25 -2.15 11.34
CA ALA A 74 -9.56 -2.75 11.61
C ALA A 74 -10.56 -2.42 10.51
N GLU A 75 -11.54 -3.31 10.32
CA GLU A 75 -12.70 -3.04 9.47
C GLU A 75 -13.60 -1.97 10.10
N ASP A 76 -14.45 -1.37 9.28
CA ASP A 76 -15.45 -0.42 9.77
C ASP A 76 -16.71 -1.18 10.24
N ASP A 77 -17.06 -1.00 11.50
CA ASP A 77 -18.33 -1.47 12.04
C ASP A 77 -19.27 -0.29 12.32
N ASN A 78 -20.07 0.06 11.31
CA ASN A 78 -21.08 1.13 11.41
C ASN A 78 -20.52 2.48 11.87
N GLY A 79 -19.32 2.84 11.37
CA GLY A 79 -18.66 4.11 11.68
C GLY A 79 -17.82 4.08 12.95
N LYS A 80 -17.47 2.90 13.45
CA LYS A 80 -16.55 2.65 14.56
C LYS A 80 -15.51 1.61 14.18
N PRO A 81 -14.35 1.58 14.84
CA PRO A 81 -13.41 0.47 14.69
C PRO A 81 -14.06 -0.85 15.02
N GLY A 82 -14.00 -1.79 14.09
CA GLY A 82 -14.52 -3.14 14.22
C GLY A 82 -13.44 -4.18 14.49
N ILE A 83 -13.56 -5.34 13.84
CA ILE A 83 -12.62 -6.45 14.04
C ILE A 83 -11.26 -6.08 13.42
N PRO A 84 -10.15 -6.20 14.18
CA PRO A 84 -8.81 -6.03 13.61
C PRO A 84 -8.50 -7.10 12.56
N VAL A 85 -8.09 -6.66 11.36
CA VAL A 85 -7.58 -7.53 10.29
C VAL A 85 -6.07 -7.65 10.32
N SER A 86 -5.41 -6.75 11.04
CA SER A 86 -3.96 -6.82 11.34
C SER A 86 -3.68 -6.15 12.67
N SER A 87 -2.72 -6.69 13.41
CA SER A 87 -2.22 -6.13 14.66
C SER A 87 -0.71 -6.34 14.75
N ASN A 88 0.00 -5.31 15.20
CA ASN A 88 1.45 -5.34 15.43
C ASN A 88 1.81 -4.56 16.70
N ILE A 89 2.77 -5.09 17.45
CA ILE A 89 3.30 -4.43 18.63
C ILE A 89 4.58 -3.69 18.25
N LEU A 90 4.66 -2.42 18.62
CA LEU A 90 5.82 -1.56 18.43
C LEU A 90 6.41 -1.20 19.79
N GLU A 91 7.72 -1.36 19.94
CA GLU A 91 8.46 -0.86 21.08
C GLU A 91 8.84 0.61 20.85
N LEU A 92 8.58 1.45 21.86
CA LEU A 92 8.90 2.88 21.82
C LEU A 92 10.30 3.12 22.39
N ASP A 93 11.07 3.98 21.73
CA ASP A 93 12.39 4.36 22.23
C ASP A 93 12.24 5.33 23.42
N TYR A 94 12.90 5.01 24.52
CA TYR A 94 12.85 5.73 25.79
C TYR A 94 13.35 7.18 25.75
N ASP A 95 14.06 7.58 24.69
CA ASP A 95 14.61 8.92 24.48
C ASP A 95 13.82 9.77 23.49
N ASN A 96 12.67 9.26 23.02
CA ASN A 96 11.85 9.91 21.99
C ASN A 96 10.77 10.83 22.58
N PHE A 97 11.16 11.97 23.12
CA PHE A 97 10.23 12.96 23.69
C PHE A 97 9.63 13.91 22.67
N GLU A 98 10.33 14.15 21.56
CA GLU A 98 9.89 15.06 20.50
C GLU A 98 9.00 14.38 19.45
N GLY A 99 8.96 13.06 19.46
CA GLY A 99 8.25 12.25 18.49
C GLY A 99 9.15 11.76 17.36
N LYS A 100 8.82 10.59 16.84
CA LYS A 100 9.44 10.04 15.64
C LYS A 100 8.49 9.08 14.92
N TRP A 101 8.82 8.77 13.67
CA TRP A 101 8.12 7.78 12.88
C TRP A 101 8.49 6.36 13.30
N TYR A 102 7.47 5.57 13.59
CA TYR A 102 7.55 4.12 13.74
C TYR A 102 6.85 3.47 12.57
N SER A 103 7.30 2.30 12.16
CA SER A 103 6.66 1.58 11.07
C SER A 103 6.81 0.07 11.18
N PHE A 104 5.86 -0.65 10.60
CA PHE A 104 5.94 -2.11 10.46
C PHE A 104 5.42 -2.55 9.08
N SER A 105 5.88 -3.73 8.66
CA SER A 105 5.48 -4.34 7.40
C SER A 105 4.22 -5.17 7.58
N LEU A 106 3.31 -5.10 6.61
CA LEU A 106 2.12 -5.94 6.48
C LEU A 106 2.30 -7.06 5.45
N LEU A 107 3.44 -7.10 4.75
CA LEU A 107 3.68 -8.03 3.65
C LEU A 107 3.61 -9.52 4.06
N GLU A 108 4.01 -9.84 5.29
CA GLU A 108 3.93 -11.22 5.80
C GLU A 108 2.49 -11.72 5.94
N ASN A 109 1.54 -10.81 6.16
CA ASN A 109 0.13 -11.12 6.34
C ASN A 109 -0.66 -11.11 5.03
N CYS A 110 -0.05 -10.63 3.92
CA CYS A 110 -0.72 -10.50 2.62
C CYS A 110 -2.10 -9.84 2.76
N LEU A 111 -2.19 -8.73 3.52
CA LEU A 111 -3.45 -8.11 3.88
C LEU A 111 -4.07 -7.42 2.67
N LYS A 112 -5.16 -7.99 2.18
CA LYS A 112 -5.99 -7.44 1.10
C LYS A 112 -7.15 -6.66 1.66
N THR A 113 -7.49 -5.57 0.99
CA THR A 113 -8.64 -4.73 1.36
C THR A 113 -9.78 -4.94 0.39
N GLU A 114 -11.01 -4.72 0.85
CA GLU A 114 -12.17 -4.70 -0.01
C GLU A 114 -12.32 -3.34 -0.71
N PRO A 115 -12.78 -3.29 -1.98
CA PRO A 115 -12.99 -2.03 -2.68
C PRO A 115 -14.15 -1.23 -2.08
N SER A 116 -14.07 0.10 -2.18
CA SER A 116 -15.08 1.04 -1.68
C SER A 116 -15.40 0.84 -0.20
N SER A 117 -14.39 0.53 0.60
CA SER A 117 -14.53 0.22 2.02
C SER A 117 -13.79 1.20 2.92
N PHE A 118 -14.32 1.37 4.12
CA PHE A 118 -13.66 2.12 5.17
C PHE A 118 -12.88 1.18 6.08
N TYR A 119 -11.73 1.67 6.54
CA TYR A 119 -10.88 1.02 7.52
C TYR A 119 -10.51 2.00 8.63
N TRP A 120 -10.03 1.46 9.73
CA TRP A 120 -9.56 2.21 10.86
C TRP A 120 -8.11 1.86 11.17
N LEU A 121 -7.28 2.88 11.30
CA LEU A 121 -5.94 2.75 11.85
C LEU A 121 -6.03 3.06 13.34
N THR A 122 -5.76 2.07 14.17
CA THR A 122 -5.95 2.12 15.62
C THR A 122 -4.62 2.05 16.32
N VAL A 123 -4.45 2.87 17.35
CA VAL A 123 -3.29 2.86 18.26
C VAL A 123 -3.79 2.68 19.68
N LEU A 124 -3.37 1.58 20.30
CA LEU A 124 -3.73 1.21 21.67
C LEU A 124 -2.50 1.10 22.57
N PRO A 125 -2.63 1.44 23.85
CA PRO A 125 -1.55 1.23 24.79
C PRO A 125 -1.42 -0.25 25.16
N MET A 126 -0.19 -0.68 25.39
CA MET A 126 0.09 -1.89 26.16
C MET A 126 0.35 -1.53 27.62
N GLU A 127 0.54 -2.54 28.47
CA GLU A 127 0.82 -2.35 29.89
C GLU A 127 1.99 -1.37 30.09
N ASP A 128 1.85 -0.43 31.02
CA ASP A 128 2.82 0.63 31.34
C ASP A 128 3.07 1.69 30.23
N THR A 129 2.19 1.81 29.25
CA THR A 129 2.32 2.82 28.19
C THR A 129 1.86 4.20 28.65
N ASN A 130 2.67 5.23 28.36
CA ASN A 130 2.30 6.64 28.39
C ASN A 130 2.93 7.37 27.18
N ALA A 131 2.17 7.48 26.12
CA ALA A 131 2.61 8.02 24.84
C ALA A 131 1.56 8.96 24.27
N LYS A 132 1.95 9.69 23.22
CA LYS A 132 1.03 10.44 22.37
C LYS A 132 1.17 10.06 20.92
N TRP A 133 0.07 9.88 20.26
CA TRP A 133 -0.02 9.84 18.82
C TRP A 133 -0.19 11.28 18.33
N ILE A 134 0.92 11.88 17.88
CA ILE A 134 1.01 13.31 17.57
C ILE A 134 0.06 13.66 16.44
N TYR A 135 -0.67 14.77 16.60
CA TYR A 135 -1.62 15.25 15.59
C TYR A 135 -0.93 15.66 14.29
N SER A 136 -1.63 15.42 13.19
CA SER A 136 -1.32 16.03 11.90
C SER A 136 -1.72 17.52 11.90
N GLU A 137 -1.18 18.28 10.95
CA GLU A 137 -1.58 19.69 10.77
C GLU A 137 -3.01 19.83 10.24
N GLU A 138 -3.52 18.83 9.53
CA GLU A 138 -4.87 18.82 8.99
C GLU A 138 -5.90 18.46 10.07
N ASN A 139 -7.12 19.01 9.97
CA ASN A 139 -8.15 18.88 10.99
C ASN A 139 -9.51 18.41 10.46
N SER A 140 -9.54 17.71 9.35
CA SER A 140 -10.77 17.26 8.69
C SER A 140 -10.95 15.74 8.67
N PHE A 141 -10.20 15.03 9.50
CA PHE A 141 -10.28 13.57 9.59
C PHE A 141 -11.38 13.09 10.54
N ILE A 142 -11.87 11.90 10.30
CA ILE A 142 -12.79 11.18 11.17
C ILE A 142 -11.96 10.32 12.13
N PHE A 143 -12.17 10.49 13.42
CA PHE A 143 -11.51 9.69 14.45
C PHE A 143 -12.48 9.24 15.52
N SER A 144 -12.10 8.23 16.28
CA SER A 144 -12.80 7.74 17.48
C SER A 144 -11.79 7.47 18.59
N THR A 145 -12.23 7.52 19.84
CA THR A 145 -11.40 7.24 21.02
C THR A 145 -12.02 6.13 21.87
N THR A 146 -11.18 5.47 22.64
CA THR A 146 -11.58 4.46 23.62
C THR A 146 -10.97 4.77 24.97
N ALA A 147 -11.63 4.32 26.05
CA ALA A 147 -11.13 4.39 27.42
C ALA A 147 -10.99 3.02 28.09
N ASP A 148 -11.26 1.94 27.35
CA ASP A 148 -11.26 0.56 27.82
C ASP A 148 -10.39 -0.38 26.96
N GLY A 149 -9.43 0.20 26.22
CA GLY A 149 -8.50 -0.57 25.39
C GLY A 149 -9.11 -1.10 24.09
N GLY A 150 -10.16 -0.46 23.59
CA GLY A 150 -10.81 -0.83 22.34
C GLY A 150 -11.97 -1.83 22.49
N GLU A 151 -12.39 -2.17 23.72
CA GLU A 151 -13.60 -2.96 23.93
C GLU A 151 -14.83 -2.18 23.48
N THR A 152 -14.85 -0.85 23.76
CA THR A 152 -15.87 0.07 23.25
C THR A 152 -15.26 1.34 22.67
N TRP A 153 -15.94 1.92 21.70
CA TRP A 153 -15.52 3.12 21.01
C TRP A 153 -16.55 4.23 21.13
N GLU A 154 -16.08 5.43 21.40
CA GLU A 154 -16.93 6.64 21.35
C GLU A 154 -17.50 6.84 19.95
N ASP A 155 -18.57 7.63 19.84
CA ASP A 155 -19.07 8.05 18.54
C ASP A 155 -17.99 8.89 17.85
N TYR A 156 -17.85 8.70 16.54
CA TYR A 156 -16.81 9.39 15.79
C TYR A 156 -16.90 10.91 15.89
N SER A 157 -15.76 11.54 15.87
CA SER A 157 -15.58 12.99 15.81
C SER A 157 -14.85 13.39 14.53
N ILE A 158 -14.95 14.66 14.16
CA ILE A 158 -14.17 15.23 13.05
C ILE A 158 -13.17 16.21 13.66
N GLY A 159 -11.90 16.05 13.34
CA GLY A 159 -10.84 16.89 13.87
C GLY A 159 -9.46 16.49 13.40
N GLN A 160 -8.46 16.72 14.23
CA GLN A 160 -7.10 16.33 13.95
C GLN A 160 -6.94 14.81 14.13
N ALA A 161 -6.45 14.17 13.09
CA ALA A 161 -6.01 12.78 13.16
C ALA A 161 -4.62 12.67 13.79
N GLY A 162 -4.26 11.49 14.24
CA GLY A 162 -2.87 11.16 14.51
C GLY A 162 -2.05 11.14 13.21
N SER A 163 -0.79 11.56 13.27
CA SER A 163 0.06 11.54 12.09
C SER A 163 0.42 10.12 11.70
N ALA A 164 0.01 9.73 10.51
CA ALA A 164 0.10 8.37 10.02
C ALA A 164 0.17 8.29 8.49
N ALA A 165 0.64 7.14 7.99
CA ALA A 165 0.46 6.75 6.60
C ALA A 165 0.29 5.23 6.48
N VAL A 166 -0.46 4.84 5.47
CA VAL A 166 -0.60 3.44 5.04
C VAL A 166 -0.20 3.36 3.58
N THR A 167 0.71 2.45 3.27
CA THR A 167 1.16 2.19 1.90
C THR A 167 0.70 0.83 1.42
N GLY A 168 0.59 0.68 0.10
CA GLY A 168 0.22 -0.57 -0.52
C GLY A 168 0.14 -0.45 -2.03
N GLU A 169 -0.01 -1.58 -2.69
CA GLU A 169 -0.20 -1.65 -4.13
C GLU A 169 -1.66 -1.94 -4.44
N GLN A 170 -2.21 -1.24 -5.42
CA GLN A 170 -3.54 -1.56 -5.92
C GLN A 170 -3.49 -2.95 -6.52
N ILE A 171 -4.37 -3.83 -6.03
CA ILE A 171 -4.63 -5.07 -6.71
C ILE A 171 -5.44 -4.70 -7.95
N TYR A 172 -4.73 -4.58 -9.06
CA TYR A 172 -5.36 -4.45 -10.33
C TYR A 172 -6.00 -5.80 -10.65
N ILE A 173 -7.27 -5.95 -10.28
CA ILE A 173 -8.13 -6.91 -10.99
C ILE A 173 -8.53 -6.13 -12.22
N PRO A 174 -7.97 -6.39 -13.41
CA PRO A 174 -8.56 -5.80 -14.59
C PRO A 174 -10.04 -6.20 -14.55
N PRO A 175 -10.98 -5.26 -14.64
CA PRO A 175 -12.32 -5.63 -15.03
C PRO A 175 -12.07 -6.44 -16.28
N PHE A 176 -12.56 -7.68 -16.43
CA PHE A 176 -12.40 -8.54 -17.60
C PHE A 176 -12.12 -7.74 -18.89
N ASP A 177 -11.11 -6.89 -18.81
CA ASP A 177 -10.70 -6.00 -19.88
C ASP A 177 -9.78 -6.80 -20.76
N GLY A 178 -10.41 -7.31 -21.75
CA GLY A 178 -9.81 -7.73 -22.98
C GLY A 178 -8.41 -8.31 -22.89
N GLY A 179 -8.30 -9.64 -22.82
CA GLY A 179 -7.02 -10.30 -22.93
C GLY A 179 -6.77 -11.46 -21.99
N ASP A 180 -7.33 -11.50 -20.80
CA ASP A 180 -7.18 -12.63 -19.89
C ASP A 180 -8.23 -13.71 -20.24
N VAL A 181 -7.94 -14.50 -21.28
CA VAL A 181 -8.86 -15.55 -21.73
C VAL A 181 -8.68 -16.85 -20.96
N ASN A 182 -7.63 -16.98 -20.14
CA ASN A 182 -7.40 -18.16 -19.32
C ASN A 182 -7.90 -18.00 -17.87
N GLY A 183 -8.21 -16.77 -17.44
CA GLY A 183 -8.76 -16.47 -16.12
C GLY A 183 -7.73 -16.55 -14.99
N ASP A 184 -6.43 -16.39 -15.30
CA ASP A 184 -5.36 -16.42 -14.29
C ASP A 184 -4.99 -15.02 -13.74
N PHE A 185 -5.73 -13.96 -14.17
CA PHE A 185 -5.56 -12.56 -13.84
C PHE A 185 -4.28 -11.91 -14.37
N ILE A 186 -3.61 -12.55 -15.36
CA ILE A 186 -2.39 -12.03 -15.97
C ILE A 186 -2.50 -12.10 -17.48
N VAL A 187 -2.67 -10.98 -18.15
CA VAL A 187 -2.63 -10.94 -19.63
C VAL A 187 -1.19 -11.19 -20.11
N ASN A 188 -0.92 -12.37 -20.65
CA ASN A 188 0.41 -12.78 -21.07
C ASN A 188 0.37 -13.69 -22.32
N ILE A 189 1.51 -14.28 -22.66
CA ILE A 189 1.62 -15.11 -23.86
C ILE A 189 0.72 -16.38 -23.81
N LEU A 190 0.32 -16.86 -22.64
CA LEU A 190 -0.54 -18.03 -22.51
C LEU A 190 -1.97 -17.72 -23.00
N ASP A 191 -2.44 -16.49 -22.77
CA ASP A 191 -3.72 -16.00 -23.29
C ASP A 191 -3.68 -15.89 -24.82
N ALA A 192 -2.59 -15.32 -25.35
CA ALA A 192 -2.41 -15.26 -26.79
C ALA A 192 -2.41 -16.64 -27.45
N VAL A 193 -1.81 -17.64 -26.80
CA VAL A 193 -1.82 -19.03 -27.25
C VAL A 193 -3.24 -19.59 -27.23
N GLN A 194 -4.02 -19.38 -26.17
CA GLN A 194 -5.41 -19.82 -26.10
C GLN A 194 -6.28 -19.12 -27.16
N LEU A 195 -6.12 -17.82 -27.34
CA LEU A 195 -6.84 -17.07 -28.36
C LEU A 195 -6.55 -17.61 -29.77
N VAL A 196 -5.28 -17.93 -30.08
CA VAL A 196 -4.89 -18.58 -31.33
C VAL A 196 -5.55 -19.96 -31.46
N GLN A 197 -5.58 -20.77 -30.40
CA GLN A 197 -6.23 -22.09 -30.44
C GLN A 197 -7.74 -21.98 -30.71
N TYR A 198 -8.40 -20.97 -30.14
CA TYR A 198 -9.82 -20.69 -30.43
C TYR A 198 -10.02 -20.28 -31.90
N VAL A 199 -9.23 -19.34 -32.44
CA VAL A 199 -9.30 -18.89 -33.83
C VAL A 199 -9.07 -20.04 -34.82
N LEU A 200 -8.21 -21.01 -34.46
CA LEU A 200 -7.96 -22.23 -35.24
C LEU A 200 -9.07 -23.29 -35.07
N GLY A 201 -10.04 -23.08 -34.17
CA GLY A 201 -11.12 -24.03 -33.92
C GLY A 201 -10.70 -25.27 -33.11
N ASN A 202 -9.57 -25.22 -32.41
CA ASN A 202 -9.05 -26.32 -31.61
C ASN A 202 -9.67 -26.39 -30.21
N ILE A 203 -10.16 -25.27 -29.69
CA ILE A 203 -10.86 -25.14 -28.41
C ILE A 203 -12.11 -24.30 -28.57
N SER A 204 -13.04 -24.40 -27.62
CA SER A 204 -14.21 -23.51 -27.51
C SER A 204 -14.06 -22.62 -26.28
N PHE A 205 -14.55 -21.42 -26.37
CA PHE A 205 -14.66 -20.45 -25.28
C PHE A 205 -16.10 -20.42 -24.76
N ASP A 206 -16.25 -20.10 -23.49
CA ASP A 206 -17.51 -19.69 -22.91
C ASP A 206 -17.78 -18.20 -23.17
N ASP A 207 -18.92 -17.68 -22.68
CA ASP A 207 -19.31 -16.29 -22.92
C ASP A 207 -18.36 -15.27 -22.30
N ASP A 208 -17.76 -15.59 -21.15
CA ASP A 208 -16.79 -14.73 -20.44
C ASP A 208 -15.46 -14.70 -21.20
N GLN A 209 -14.99 -15.83 -21.67
CA GLN A 209 -13.78 -15.95 -22.49
C GLN A 209 -13.95 -15.25 -23.85
N ILE A 210 -15.16 -15.32 -24.44
CA ILE A 210 -15.48 -14.59 -25.67
C ILE A 210 -15.41 -13.10 -25.43
N ALA A 211 -16.02 -12.61 -24.35
CA ALA A 211 -15.97 -11.19 -23.98
C ALA A 211 -14.53 -10.71 -23.71
N ALA A 212 -13.72 -11.53 -23.06
CA ALA A 212 -12.31 -11.22 -22.81
C ALA A 212 -11.44 -11.27 -24.08
N GLY A 213 -11.81 -12.11 -25.04
CA GLY A 213 -11.03 -12.35 -26.27
C GLY A 213 -11.34 -11.37 -27.41
N ASP A 214 -12.51 -10.74 -27.45
CA ASP A 214 -12.90 -9.73 -28.46
C ASP A 214 -12.30 -8.37 -28.10
N LEU A 215 -11.01 -8.22 -28.38
CA LEU A 215 -10.22 -7.06 -27.98
C LEU A 215 -10.51 -5.80 -28.81
N ASN A 216 -10.97 -5.96 -30.03
CA ASN A 216 -11.32 -4.85 -30.91
C ASN A 216 -12.81 -4.50 -30.84
N GLN A 217 -13.62 -5.29 -30.08
CA GLN A 217 -15.05 -5.11 -29.86
C GLN A 217 -15.87 -5.11 -31.17
N ASP A 218 -15.47 -5.91 -32.15
CA ASP A 218 -16.20 -6.04 -33.43
C ASP A 218 -17.28 -7.13 -33.37
N GLY A 219 -17.41 -7.84 -32.27
CA GLY A 219 -18.44 -8.87 -32.00
C GLY A 219 -17.99 -10.28 -32.40
N GLY A 220 -16.68 -10.49 -32.68
CA GLY A 220 -16.17 -11.81 -33.02
C GLY A 220 -14.68 -11.96 -32.84
N ILE A 221 -14.24 -13.06 -32.25
CA ILE A 221 -12.83 -13.35 -32.05
C ILE A 221 -12.19 -13.85 -33.35
N ASN A 222 -11.17 -13.16 -33.82
CA ASN A 222 -10.44 -13.44 -35.04
C ASN A 222 -8.94 -13.08 -34.93
N ILE A 223 -8.21 -13.09 -36.05
CA ILE A 223 -6.78 -12.79 -36.06
C ILE A 223 -6.46 -11.36 -35.62
N LEU A 224 -7.40 -10.42 -35.75
CA LEU A 224 -7.17 -9.02 -35.36
C LEU A 224 -7.09 -8.91 -33.85
N ASP A 225 -7.86 -9.73 -33.11
CA ASP A 225 -7.79 -9.80 -31.66
C ASP A 225 -6.48 -10.41 -31.17
N VAL A 226 -5.97 -11.41 -31.88
CA VAL A 226 -4.63 -11.97 -31.60
C VAL A 226 -3.56 -10.89 -31.78
N VAL A 227 -3.66 -10.06 -32.83
CA VAL A 227 -2.74 -8.93 -33.03
C VAL A 227 -2.88 -7.88 -31.93
N ALA A 228 -4.13 -7.58 -31.53
CA ALA A 228 -4.38 -6.65 -30.42
C ALA A 228 -3.79 -7.19 -29.12
N MET A 229 -3.99 -8.49 -28.82
CA MET A 229 -3.40 -9.18 -27.70
C MET A 229 -1.88 -9.08 -27.69
N MET A 230 -1.23 -9.37 -28.80
CA MET A 230 0.22 -9.25 -28.92
C MET A 230 0.70 -7.81 -28.69
N ASN A 231 -0.07 -6.82 -29.12
CA ASN A 231 0.27 -5.42 -28.84
C ASN A 231 0.15 -5.11 -27.33
N ILE A 232 -0.88 -5.62 -26.65
CA ILE A 232 -1.01 -5.49 -25.20
C ILE A 232 0.19 -6.11 -24.51
N ILE A 233 0.54 -7.36 -24.83
CA ILE A 233 1.65 -8.07 -24.19
C ILE A 233 3.00 -7.38 -24.45
N LEU A 234 3.21 -6.86 -25.64
CA LEU A 234 4.50 -6.27 -26.02
C LEU A 234 4.67 -4.80 -25.59
N PHE A 235 3.57 -4.05 -25.47
CA PHE A 235 3.63 -2.60 -25.25
C PHE A 235 2.94 -2.12 -23.98
N ASN A 236 2.02 -2.89 -23.38
CA ASN A 236 1.41 -2.58 -22.08
C ASN A 236 2.08 -3.31 -20.92
N GLY A 237 3.06 -4.16 -21.19
CA GLY A 237 3.85 -4.77 -20.13
C GLY A 237 4.63 -3.70 -19.37
N ASN A 238 4.05 -3.21 -18.28
CA ASN A 238 4.76 -2.41 -17.29
C ASN A 238 5.90 -3.17 -16.59
N ASP A 239 6.19 -4.38 -17.06
CA ASP A 239 7.33 -5.21 -16.65
C ASP A 239 8.57 -5.04 -17.53
N LEU A 240 8.62 -4.02 -18.35
CA LEU A 240 9.92 -3.52 -18.73
C LEU A 240 10.54 -3.00 -17.43
N VAL A 241 11.67 -3.54 -17.04
CA VAL A 241 12.52 -3.04 -15.95
C VAL A 241 12.87 -1.60 -16.28
N THR A 242 11.92 -0.69 -16.01
CA THR A 242 11.96 0.71 -16.45
C THR A 242 12.68 1.61 -15.46
N GLU A 243 13.03 1.10 -14.26
CA GLU A 243 13.41 1.97 -13.15
C GLU A 243 14.68 1.51 -12.40
N PHE A 244 15.65 0.96 -13.08
CA PHE A 244 16.96 0.85 -12.47
C PHE A 244 17.91 1.89 -13.04
N LEU A 245 18.74 2.46 -12.19
CA LEU A 245 19.87 3.32 -12.55
C LEU A 245 21.11 2.77 -11.83
N TYR A 246 22.14 2.43 -12.59
CA TYR A 246 23.42 2.02 -12.08
C TYR A 246 24.52 2.90 -12.62
N GLU A 247 25.55 3.11 -11.81
CA GLU A 247 26.74 3.82 -12.25
C GLU A 247 27.47 3.01 -13.33
N ASP A 248 27.80 3.65 -14.46
CA ASP A 248 28.59 3.05 -15.51
C ASP A 248 30.08 3.00 -15.06
N LEU A 249 30.51 1.81 -14.72
CA LEU A 249 31.91 1.57 -14.29
C LEU A 249 32.88 1.30 -15.45
N ASN A 250 32.42 1.37 -16.70
CA ASN A 250 33.27 1.16 -17.84
C ASN A 250 34.05 2.43 -18.20
N VAL A 251 35.32 2.49 -17.84
CA VAL A 251 36.23 3.63 -18.06
C VAL A 251 36.35 4.03 -19.55
N SER A 252 35.96 3.16 -20.49
CA SER A 252 36.00 3.44 -21.93
C SER A 252 34.64 3.91 -22.46
N SER A 253 33.63 3.97 -21.61
CA SER A 253 32.28 4.43 -22.00
C SER A 253 32.20 5.95 -21.98
N PRO A 254 31.45 6.55 -22.91
CA PRO A 254 31.13 7.99 -22.86
C PRO A 254 30.31 8.38 -21.60
N SER A 255 29.65 7.42 -20.97
CA SER A 255 28.84 7.59 -19.77
C SER A 255 29.56 7.15 -18.49
N PHE A 256 30.86 6.95 -18.51
CA PHE A 256 31.65 6.55 -17.35
C PHE A 256 31.36 7.45 -16.12
N GLU A 257 31.12 6.86 -14.97
CA GLU A 257 30.69 7.51 -13.71
C GLU A 257 29.32 8.23 -13.78
N GLN A 258 28.52 8.00 -14.83
CA GLN A 258 27.15 8.50 -14.90
C GLN A 258 26.15 7.38 -14.58
N LEU A 259 24.99 7.77 -14.08
CA LEU A 259 23.90 6.83 -13.89
C LEU A 259 23.27 6.47 -15.23
N VAL A 260 23.23 5.19 -15.56
CA VAL A 260 22.68 4.65 -16.80
C VAL A 260 21.60 3.61 -16.48
N GLY A 261 20.56 3.59 -17.29
CA GLY A 261 19.45 2.68 -17.18
C GLY A 261 18.30 3.08 -18.10
N PRO A 262 17.18 2.35 -18.10
CA PRO A 262 16.07 2.60 -19.03
C PRO A 262 15.58 4.05 -19.08
N PRO A 263 15.46 4.79 -17.97
CA PRO A 263 15.02 6.19 -18.02
C PRO A 263 15.91 7.12 -18.84
N VAL A 264 17.20 6.79 -18.95
CA VAL A 264 18.18 7.60 -19.70
C VAL A 264 18.05 7.43 -21.22
N TYR A 265 17.53 6.27 -21.66
CA TYR A 265 17.47 5.87 -23.07
C TYR A 265 16.02 5.82 -23.60
N GLN A 266 15.14 6.67 -23.11
CA GLN A 266 13.74 6.71 -23.56
C GLN A 266 13.64 6.93 -25.07
N GLY A 267 12.81 6.12 -25.74
CA GLY A 267 12.63 6.15 -27.19
C GLY A 267 13.71 5.41 -28.00
N MET A 268 14.64 4.72 -27.35
CA MET A 268 15.68 3.89 -27.98
C MET A 268 15.42 2.42 -27.70
N ILE A 269 15.87 1.55 -28.60
CA ILE A 269 15.94 0.10 -28.35
C ILE A 269 17.22 -0.15 -27.56
N THR A 270 17.09 -0.59 -26.32
CA THR A 270 18.23 -0.87 -25.44
C THR A 270 18.27 -2.36 -25.09
N GLY A 271 19.46 -2.94 -25.11
CA GLY A 271 19.72 -4.30 -24.67
C GLY A 271 20.59 -4.30 -23.41
N TYR A 272 20.12 -4.96 -22.34
CA TYR A 272 20.88 -5.11 -21.10
C TYR A 272 21.46 -6.50 -21.01
N TYR A 273 22.76 -6.58 -20.73
CA TYR A 273 23.45 -7.85 -20.50
C TYR A 273 23.94 -7.93 -19.07
N PHE A 274 23.40 -8.87 -18.31
CA PHE A 274 23.83 -9.17 -16.96
C PHE A 274 24.81 -10.35 -16.99
N GLY A 275 26.10 -10.05 -17.06
CA GLY A 275 27.17 -11.03 -17.01
C GLY A 275 27.78 -11.17 -15.61
N LYS A 276 28.24 -12.37 -15.26
CA LYS A 276 29.06 -12.58 -14.06
C LYS A 276 30.48 -12.12 -14.41
N ALA A 277 31.02 -11.17 -13.65
CA ALA A 277 32.44 -10.88 -13.67
C ALA A 277 33.21 -12.13 -13.18
N GLY A 278 34.13 -12.63 -13.99
CA GLY A 278 34.97 -13.80 -13.69
C GLY A 278 36.05 -13.48 -12.67
#